data_93229aec06399c4a4697a8ffcdffbd41
#
_entry.id   93229aec06399c4a4697a8ffcdffbd41
#
_cell.length_a   1.000
_cell.length_b   1.000
_cell.length_c   1.000
_cell.angle_alpha   90.00
_cell.angle_beta   90.00
_cell.angle_gamma   90.00
#
_symmetry.space_group_name_H-M   'P 1'
#
loop_
_entity.id
_entity.type
_entity.pdbx_description
1 polymer ?
#
loop_
_entity_poly.entity_id
_entity_poly.type
_entity_poly.pdbx_seq_one_letter_code
_entity_poly.pdbx_strand_id
1 'polypeptide(L)'
;MDYENYLNLDKILNAQTPKTTEPLEIMFIVAHQSSELWFKVLIRELSIVTNPDLKRIAKIFNHLNTLWDIIATLTPQDYERFRSTLGSASGKESAQYIEVERLLKDLPNNCCPNTSLFPREVLLDVENAFKKWQYTHMKTVERIIGNKPGTGGTSGVQYLKLAVDKELWK
;
A
#
# COMPACT_ATOMS: atom_id res chain seq x y z
N MET A 1 2.51 -31.88 7.70
CA MET A 1 1.88 -30.56 7.55
C MET A 1 1.51 -30.43 6.09
N ASP A 2 0.23 -30.25 5.77
CA ASP A 2 -0.25 -30.06 4.42
C ASP A 2 -0.27 -28.56 4.03
N TYR A 3 -0.57 -28.28 2.78
CA TYR A 3 -0.55 -26.93 2.21
C TYR A 3 -1.54 -25.99 2.91
N GLU A 4 -2.76 -26.46 3.15
CA GLU A 4 -3.83 -25.64 3.74
C GLU A 4 -3.48 -25.23 5.18
N ASN A 5 -3.02 -26.18 5.98
CA ASN A 5 -2.62 -25.94 7.37
C ASN A 5 -1.35 -25.05 7.46
N TYR A 6 -0.37 -25.27 6.57
CA TYR A 6 0.84 -24.45 6.56
C TYR A 6 0.53 -22.99 6.28
N LEU A 7 -0.35 -22.71 5.32
CA LEU A 7 -0.73 -21.35 4.92
C LEU A 7 -1.88 -20.76 5.76
N ASN A 8 -2.48 -21.52 6.66
CA ASN A 8 -3.70 -21.13 7.38
C ASN A 8 -4.81 -20.63 6.44
N LEU A 9 -5.04 -21.35 5.32
CA LEU A 9 -5.95 -20.91 4.27
C LEU A 9 -7.37 -20.69 4.77
N ASP A 10 -7.87 -21.54 5.66
CA ASP A 10 -9.19 -21.37 6.25
C ASP A 10 -9.36 -19.97 6.88
N LYS A 11 -8.37 -19.51 7.66
CA LYS A 11 -8.42 -18.18 8.28
C LYS A 11 -8.33 -17.03 7.26
N ILE A 12 -7.51 -17.19 6.23
CA ILE A 12 -7.31 -16.15 5.22
C ILE A 12 -8.52 -16.03 4.31
N LEU A 13 -9.04 -17.15 3.83
CA LEU A 13 -10.15 -17.20 2.88
C LEU A 13 -11.51 -16.87 3.54
N ASN A 14 -11.62 -16.94 4.85
CA ASN A 14 -12.80 -16.56 5.63
C ASN A 14 -12.65 -15.20 6.35
N ALA A 15 -11.57 -14.45 6.08
CA ALA A 15 -11.33 -13.16 6.71
C ALA A 15 -12.08 -11.98 6.04
N GLN A 16 -12.77 -12.23 4.92
CA GLN A 16 -13.51 -11.20 4.20
C GLN A 16 -14.96 -11.16 4.72
N THR A 17 -15.39 -9.98 5.16
CA THR A 17 -16.76 -9.77 5.66
C THR A 17 -17.39 -8.56 4.96
N PRO A 18 -17.89 -8.72 3.73
CA PRO A 18 -18.60 -7.66 3.02
C PRO A 18 -19.78 -7.13 3.85
N LYS A 19 -20.05 -5.84 3.78
CA LYS A 19 -21.15 -5.18 4.48
C LYS A 19 -22.39 -5.01 3.61
N THR A 20 -22.23 -5.21 2.30
CA THR A 20 -23.30 -5.12 1.32
C THR A 20 -23.41 -6.42 0.51
N THR A 21 -24.39 -6.49 -0.36
CA THR A 21 -24.54 -7.56 -1.36
C THR A 21 -23.85 -7.22 -2.70
N GLU A 22 -23.11 -6.11 -2.76
CA GLU A 22 -22.44 -5.68 -4.00
C GLU A 22 -21.24 -6.59 -4.30
N PRO A 23 -21.24 -7.29 -5.46
CA PRO A 23 -20.23 -8.30 -5.75
C PRO A 23 -18.79 -7.76 -5.75
N LEU A 24 -18.60 -6.48 -6.08
CA LEU A 24 -17.27 -5.88 -6.18
C LEU A 24 -16.71 -5.39 -4.84
N GLU A 25 -17.50 -5.41 -3.74
CA GLU A 25 -17.00 -5.11 -2.40
C GLU A 25 -15.95 -6.13 -1.95
N ILE A 26 -16.14 -7.43 -2.28
CA ILE A 26 -15.15 -8.46 -1.94
C ILE A 26 -13.80 -8.21 -2.62
N MET A 27 -13.81 -7.77 -3.89
CA MET A 27 -12.57 -7.43 -4.61
C MET A 27 -11.85 -6.26 -3.93
N PHE A 28 -12.59 -5.23 -3.50
CA PHE A 28 -12.04 -4.10 -2.76
C PHE A 28 -11.39 -4.53 -1.45
N ILE A 29 -12.06 -5.39 -0.67
CA ILE A 29 -11.52 -5.94 0.59
C ILE A 29 -10.26 -6.75 0.33
N VAL A 30 -10.28 -7.69 -0.62
CA VAL A 30 -9.15 -8.58 -0.91
C VAL A 30 -7.92 -7.80 -1.38
N ALA A 31 -8.09 -6.78 -2.23
CA ALA A 31 -6.98 -5.96 -2.69
C ALA A 31 -6.30 -5.21 -1.54
N HIS A 32 -7.09 -4.68 -0.59
CA HIS A 32 -6.55 -4.00 0.59
C HIS A 32 -5.90 -4.99 1.57
N GLN A 33 -6.53 -6.13 1.83
CA GLN A 33 -5.93 -7.19 2.66
C GLN A 33 -4.63 -7.71 2.06
N SER A 34 -4.56 -7.87 0.74
CA SER A 34 -3.33 -8.25 0.03
C SER A 34 -2.24 -7.21 0.23
N SER A 35 -2.58 -5.92 0.17
CA SER A 35 -1.63 -4.84 0.45
C SER A 35 -1.09 -4.91 1.87
N GLU A 36 -1.96 -5.12 2.86
CA GLU A 36 -1.56 -5.25 4.27
C GLU A 36 -0.65 -6.47 4.51
N LEU A 37 -0.90 -7.59 3.84
CA LEU A 37 -0.02 -8.77 3.92
C LEU A 37 1.37 -8.48 3.35
N TRP A 38 1.46 -7.72 2.25
CA TRP A 38 2.74 -7.31 1.69
C TRP A 38 3.43 -6.22 2.51
N PHE A 39 2.69 -5.32 3.16
CA PHE A 39 3.26 -4.37 4.12
C PHE A 39 3.92 -5.08 5.29
N LYS A 40 3.33 -6.17 5.79
CA LYS A 40 3.95 -7.03 6.81
C LYS A 40 5.31 -7.58 6.36
N VAL A 41 5.43 -8.01 5.09
CA VAL A 41 6.70 -8.47 4.52
C VAL A 41 7.68 -7.31 4.39
N LEU A 42 7.23 -6.15 3.89
CA LEU A 42 8.06 -4.94 3.77
C LEU A 42 8.61 -4.49 5.12
N ILE A 43 7.79 -4.46 6.17
CA ILE A 43 8.24 -4.11 7.53
C ILE A 43 9.35 -5.04 7.97
N ARG A 44 9.20 -6.36 7.75
CA ARG A 44 10.23 -7.33 8.10
C ARG A 44 11.53 -7.08 7.33
N GLU A 45 11.47 -6.87 6.01
CA GLU A 45 12.65 -6.60 5.17
C GLU A 45 13.34 -5.29 5.57
N LEU A 46 12.57 -4.21 5.78
CA LEU A 46 13.09 -2.90 6.17
C LEU A 46 13.64 -2.86 7.60
N SER A 47 13.23 -3.79 8.47
CA SER A 47 13.75 -3.91 9.83
C SER A 47 15.08 -4.66 9.91
N ILE A 48 15.58 -5.20 8.81
CA ILE A 48 16.92 -5.84 8.75
C ILE A 48 17.96 -4.74 8.65
N VAL A 49 18.57 -4.39 9.79
CA VAL A 49 19.50 -3.25 9.91
C VAL A 49 20.79 -3.45 9.10
N THR A 50 21.30 -4.68 9.01
CA THR A 50 22.63 -4.92 8.46
C THR A 50 22.71 -5.07 6.95
N ASN A 51 21.66 -5.57 6.31
CA ASN A 51 21.61 -5.75 4.85
C ASN A 51 20.19 -6.05 4.33
N PRO A 52 19.26 -5.08 4.33
CA PRO A 52 17.94 -5.29 3.74
C PRO A 52 18.07 -5.54 2.22
N ASP A 53 17.25 -6.44 1.69
CA ASP A 53 17.20 -6.69 0.25
C ASP A 53 16.40 -5.60 -0.47
N LEU A 54 17.07 -4.50 -0.82
CA LEU A 54 16.47 -3.34 -1.48
C LEU A 54 15.82 -3.69 -2.83
N LYS A 55 16.40 -4.65 -3.55
CA LYS A 55 15.81 -5.12 -4.83
C LYS A 55 14.48 -5.83 -4.59
N ARG A 56 14.37 -6.62 -3.53
CA ARG A 56 13.10 -7.26 -3.12
C ARG A 56 12.09 -6.22 -2.71
N ILE A 57 12.48 -5.23 -1.92
CA ILE A 57 11.61 -4.12 -1.50
C ILE A 57 11.03 -3.40 -2.72
N ALA A 58 11.87 -3.00 -3.68
CA ALA A 58 11.40 -2.37 -4.92
C ALA A 58 10.45 -3.27 -5.73
N LYS A 59 10.74 -4.58 -5.82
CA LYS A 59 9.85 -5.54 -6.50
C LYS A 59 8.50 -5.69 -5.79
N ILE A 60 8.47 -5.66 -4.46
CA ILE A 60 7.21 -5.72 -3.71
C ILE A 60 6.36 -4.48 -4.00
N PHE A 61 6.93 -3.26 -4.01
CA PHE A 61 6.18 -2.06 -4.40
C PHE A 61 5.68 -2.12 -5.84
N ASN A 62 6.48 -2.63 -6.77
CA ASN A 62 6.03 -2.83 -8.15
C ASN A 62 4.87 -3.85 -8.24
N HIS A 63 4.88 -4.90 -7.43
CA HIS A 63 3.77 -5.85 -7.31
C HIS A 63 2.53 -5.19 -6.71
N LEU A 64 2.68 -4.47 -5.60
CA LEU A 64 1.59 -3.70 -4.99
C LEU A 64 0.97 -2.69 -5.96
N ASN A 65 1.77 -2.13 -6.87
CA ASN A 65 1.28 -1.23 -7.89
C ASN A 65 0.26 -1.89 -8.83
N THR A 66 0.42 -3.18 -9.14
CA THR A 66 -0.52 -3.91 -10.01
C THR A 66 -1.89 -4.16 -9.37
N LEU A 67 -1.99 -4.10 -8.03
CA LEU A 67 -3.28 -4.19 -7.35
C LEU A 67 -4.18 -2.98 -7.65
N TRP A 68 -3.59 -1.82 -7.92
CA TRP A 68 -4.33 -0.63 -8.32
C TRP A 68 -4.93 -0.77 -9.71
N ASP A 69 -4.30 -1.53 -10.63
CA ASP A 69 -4.86 -1.81 -11.95
C ASP A 69 -6.17 -2.61 -11.82
N ILE A 70 -6.24 -3.53 -10.84
CA ILE A 70 -7.46 -4.28 -10.53
C ILE A 70 -8.52 -3.36 -9.93
N ILE A 71 -8.16 -2.56 -8.92
CA ILE A 71 -9.09 -1.61 -8.28
C ILE A 71 -9.58 -0.56 -9.29
N ALA A 72 -8.75 -0.14 -10.25
CA ALA A 72 -9.13 0.82 -11.30
C ALA A 72 -10.20 0.27 -12.27
N THR A 73 -10.54 -1.03 -12.22
CA THR A 73 -11.68 -1.58 -12.94
C THR A 73 -13.02 -1.21 -12.32
N LEU A 74 -13.05 -0.77 -11.05
CA LEU A 74 -14.25 -0.21 -10.43
C LEU A 74 -14.69 1.06 -11.16
N THR A 75 -15.96 1.14 -11.51
CA THR A 75 -16.55 2.41 -11.92
C THR A 75 -16.89 3.26 -10.69
N PRO A 76 -17.04 4.59 -10.84
CA PRO A 76 -17.56 5.43 -9.76
C PRO A 76 -18.89 4.92 -9.19
N GLN A 77 -19.79 4.39 -10.04
CA GLN A 77 -21.08 3.85 -9.63
C GLN A 77 -20.93 2.57 -8.80
N ASP A 78 -20.04 1.66 -9.20
CA ASP A 78 -19.80 0.43 -8.43
C ASP A 78 -19.29 0.75 -7.02
N TYR A 79 -18.33 1.67 -6.93
CA TYR A 79 -17.78 2.09 -5.65
C TYR A 79 -18.82 2.80 -4.78
N GLU A 80 -19.65 3.66 -5.34
CA GLU A 80 -20.67 4.41 -4.59
C GLU A 80 -21.70 3.49 -3.92
N ARG A 81 -21.97 2.31 -4.47
CA ARG A 81 -22.94 1.34 -3.93
C ARG A 81 -22.56 0.80 -2.55
N PHE A 82 -21.26 0.68 -2.25
CA PHE A 82 -20.80 0.23 -0.95
C PHE A 82 -19.99 1.28 -0.17
N ARG A 83 -19.68 2.43 -0.77
CA ARG A 83 -18.87 3.48 -0.15
C ARG A 83 -19.40 3.92 1.22
N SER A 84 -20.71 4.07 1.36
CA SER A 84 -21.32 4.51 2.63
C SER A 84 -21.08 3.56 3.79
N THR A 85 -20.86 2.27 3.51
CA THR A 85 -20.60 1.24 4.53
C THR A 85 -19.17 1.28 5.05
N LEU A 86 -18.25 1.94 4.33
CA LEU A 86 -16.86 2.11 4.77
C LEU A 86 -16.75 3.06 5.96
N GLY A 87 -17.77 3.90 6.22
CA GLY A 87 -17.75 4.87 7.32
C GLY A 87 -16.54 5.79 7.22
N SER A 88 -15.70 5.82 8.26
CA SER A 88 -14.45 6.58 8.31
C SER A 88 -13.22 5.78 7.87
N ALA A 89 -13.37 4.50 7.51
CA ALA A 89 -12.24 3.66 7.14
C ALA A 89 -11.43 4.27 5.98
N SER A 90 -10.14 4.44 6.20
CA SER A 90 -9.23 5.12 5.27
C SER A 90 -7.86 4.49 5.29
N GLY A 91 -7.21 4.39 4.14
CA GLY A 91 -5.84 3.88 4.05
C GLY A 91 -4.82 4.64 4.90
N LYS A 92 -5.09 5.92 5.27
CA LYS A 92 -4.25 6.69 6.21
C LYS A 92 -4.23 6.10 7.62
N GLU A 93 -5.18 5.24 7.97
CA GLU A 93 -5.29 4.59 9.27
C GLU A 93 -4.52 3.26 9.32
N SER A 94 -3.98 2.80 8.19
CA SER A 94 -3.15 1.60 8.17
C SER A 94 -1.88 1.80 8.99
N ALA A 95 -1.81 1.14 10.14
CA ALA A 95 -0.64 1.18 11.00
C ALA A 95 0.59 0.58 10.30
N GLN A 96 0.40 -0.43 9.44
CA GLN A 96 1.48 -1.02 8.68
C GLN A 96 2.00 -0.09 7.59
N TYR A 97 1.14 0.62 6.87
CA TYR A 97 1.59 1.61 5.89
C TYR A 97 2.39 2.74 6.56
N ILE A 98 1.92 3.26 7.70
CA ILE A 98 2.62 4.28 8.48
C ILE A 98 4.02 3.79 8.89
N GLU A 99 4.11 2.54 9.35
CA GLU A 99 5.39 1.94 9.75
C GLU A 99 6.32 1.71 8.55
N VAL A 100 5.80 1.25 7.41
CA VAL A 100 6.57 1.12 6.16
C VAL A 100 7.14 2.48 5.75
N GLU A 101 6.32 3.55 5.74
CA GLU A 101 6.78 4.90 5.39
C GLU A 101 7.86 5.41 6.35
N ARG A 102 7.71 5.14 7.65
CA ARG A 102 8.72 5.49 8.67
C ARG A 102 10.05 4.77 8.42
N LEU A 103 10.00 3.46 8.24
CA LEU A 103 11.19 2.64 8.00
C LEU A 103 11.91 3.01 6.70
N LEU A 104 11.16 3.32 5.64
CA LEU A 104 11.73 3.81 4.40
C LEU A 104 12.50 5.13 4.61
N LYS A 105 11.92 6.08 5.36
CA LYS A 105 12.59 7.37 5.65
C LYS A 105 13.88 7.19 6.44
N ASP A 106 13.90 6.22 7.33
CA ASP A 106 15.06 5.92 8.17
C ASP A 106 16.13 5.08 7.45
N LEU A 107 15.82 4.51 6.29
CA LEU A 107 16.68 3.56 5.59
C LEU A 107 18.09 4.09 5.30
N PRO A 108 18.32 5.33 4.83
CA PRO A 108 19.66 5.85 4.62
C PRO A 108 20.45 6.05 5.92
N ASN A 109 19.77 6.33 7.04
CA ASN A 109 20.37 6.61 8.33
C ASN A 109 20.73 5.34 9.11
N ASN A 110 19.99 4.27 8.91
CA ASN A 110 20.19 3.00 9.60
C ASN A 110 21.41 2.22 9.09
N CYS A 111 21.93 2.60 7.93
CA CYS A 111 23.04 1.93 7.27
C CYS A 111 24.37 2.69 7.46
N CYS A 112 24.86 2.79 8.72
CA CYS A 112 26.14 3.37 9.14
C CYS A 112 26.39 4.85 8.76
N PRO A 113 26.65 5.71 9.75
CA PRO A 113 26.77 7.16 9.56
C PRO A 113 27.98 7.60 8.71
N ASN A 114 28.88 6.70 8.31
CA ASN A 114 30.11 7.04 7.59
C ASN A 114 30.38 6.30 6.28
N THR A 115 29.49 5.38 5.85
CA THR A 115 29.60 4.73 4.53
C THR A 115 28.21 4.43 4.02
N SER A 116 27.84 5.00 2.85
CA SER A 116 26.66 4.55 2.12
C SER A 116 26.81 3.07 1.80
N LEU A 117 26.17 2.21 2.61
CA LEU A 117 26.20 0.75 2.44
C LEU A 117 25.55 0.32 1.12
N PHE A 118 24.72 1.21 0.55
CA PHE A 118 23.99 0.92 -0.67
C PHE A 118 24.38 1.89 -1.77
N PRO A 119 24.59 1.38 -3.01
CA PRO A 119 24.70 2.21 -4.17
C PRO A 119 23.48 3.12 -4.30
N ARG A 120 23.70 4.40 -4.61
CA ARG A 120 22.64 5.40 -4.74
C ARG A 120 21.55 4.97 -5.71
N GLU A 121 21.91 4.30 -6.79
CA GLU A 121 20.98 3.79 -7.80
C GLU A 121 19.97 2.80 -7.21
N VAL A 122 20.38 1.94 -6.29
CA VAL A 122 19.48 0.95 -5.67
C VAL A 122 18.50 1.63 -4.70
N LEU A 123 18.93 2.67 -4.00
CA LEU A 123 18.03 3.49 -3.18
C LEU A 123 17.00 4.21 -4.07
N LEU A 124 17.47 4.80 -5.17
CA LEU A 124 16.57 5.44 -6.14
C LEU A 124 15.56 4.47 -6.75
N ASP A 125 15.94 3.21 -6.99
CA ASP A 125 14.99 2.19 -7.46
C ASP A 125 13.88 1.92 -6.44
N VAL A 126 14.21 1.89 -5.15
CA VAL A 126 13.19 1.76 -4.08
C VAL A 126 12.29 2.98 -4.04
N GLU A 127 12.87 4.20 -4.05
CA GLU A 127 12.09 5.43 -4.06
C GLU A 127 11.16 5.52 -5.26
N ASN A 128 11.68 5.25 -6.45
CA ASN A 128 10.88 5.26 -7.68
C ASN A 128 9.73 4.26 -7.63
N ALA A 129 9.96 3.03 -7.13
CA ALA A 129 8.92 2.02 -7.01
C ALA A 129 7.84 2.45 -5.99
N PHE A 130 8.24 3.01 -4.85
CA PHE A 130 7.33 3.54 -3.83
C PHE A 130 6.52 4.73 -4.35
N LYS A 131 7.17 5.71 -4.98
CA LYS A 131 6.52 6.89 -5.57
C LYS A 131 5.55 6.53 -6.69
N LYS A 132 5.93 5.57 -7.53
CA LYS A 132 5.03 5.03 -8.56
C LYS A 132 3.78 4.42 -7.93
N TRP A 133 3.93 3.64 -6.87
CA TRP A 133 2.80 3.06 -6.14
C TRP A 133 1.89 4.14 -5.55
N GLN A 134 2.44 5.16 -4.89
CA GLN A 134 1.66 6.30 -4.37
C GLN A 134 0.93 7.05 -5.49
N TYR A 135 1.60 7.30 -6.62
CA TYR A 135 1.02 8.00 -7.76
C TYR A 135 -0.13 7.19 -8.39
N THR A 136 0.07 5.90 -8.62
CA THR A 136 -0.99 5.04 -9.19
C THR A 136 -2.19 4.97 -8.24
N HIS A 137 -1.95 4.86 -6.94
CA HIS A 137 -3.02 4.96 -5.94
C HIS A 137 -3.81 6.27 -6.09
N MET A 138 -3.12 7.39 -6.11
CA MET A 138 -3.75 8.70 -6.28
C MET A 138 -4.60 8.77 -7.57
N LYS A 139 -4.07 8.27 -8.70
CA LYS A 139 -4.79 8.27 -9.98
C LYS A 139 -5.99 7.33 -9.97
N THR A 140 -5.89 6.19 -9.30
CA THR A 140 -7.02 5.27 -9.11
C THR A 140 -8.12 5.92 -8.26
N VAL A 141 -7.75 6.58 -7.16
CA VAL A 141 -8.71 7.32 -6.33
C VAL A 141 -9.35 8.46 -7.12
N GLU A 142 -8.56 9.26 -7.87
CA GLU A 142 -9.08 10.32 -8.73
C GLU A 142 -10.12 9.80 -9.75
N ARG A 143 -9.84 8.65 -10.37
CA ARG A 143 -10.75 8.00 -11.30
C ARG A 143 -12.06 7.57 -10.65
N ILE A 144 -12.01 7.04 -9.41
CA ILE A 144 -13.17 6.44 -8.75
C ILE A 144 -14.03 7.48 -8.03
N ILE A 145 -13.42 8.40 -7.29
CA ILE A 145 -14.16 9.37 -6.46
C ILE A 145 -14.15 10.81 -7.02
N GLY A 146 -13.28 11.10 -8.00
CA GLY A 146 -13.13 12.46 -8.54
C GLY A 146 -12.69 13.43 -7.43
N ASN A 147 -13.39 14.55 -7.34
CA ASN A 147 -13.11 15.61 -6.35
C ASN A 147 -13.82 15.41 -5.00
N LYS A 148 -14.48 14.26 -4.77
CA LYS A 148 -15.14 13.99 -3.50
C LYS A 148 -14.11 13.85 -2.37
N PRO A 149 -14.45 14.21 -1.12
CA PRO A 149 -13.59 13.99 0.03
C PRO A 149 -13.34 12.48 0.25
N GLY A 150 -12.20 12.13 0.82
CA GLY A 150 -11.90 10.76 1.24
C GLY A 150 -12.79 10.33 2.41
N THR A 151 -13.00 9.02 2.58
CA THR A 151 -13.78 8.44 3.69
C THR A 151 -13.25 8.81 5.07
N GLY A 152 -11.93 8.95 5.22
CA GLY A 152 -11.28 9.35 6.48
C GLY A 152 -11.24 10.87 6.74
N GLY A 153 -12.15 11.65 6.14
CA GLY A 153 -12.23 13.11 6.34
C GLY A 153 -11.07 13.91 5.74
N THR A 154 -10.31 13.31 4.82
CA THR A 154 -9.25 14.01 4.06
C THR A 154 -9.82 14.75 2.86
N SER A 155 -9.02 15.66 2.27
CA SER A 155 -9.36 16.32 1.00
C SER A 155 -9.30 15.36 -0.22
N GLY A 156 -9.28 14.04 -0.01
CA GLY A 156 -9.24 13.04 -1.07
C GLY A 156 -7.98 13.13 -1.91
N VAL A 157 -8.10 13.34 -3.22
CA VAL A 157 -6.99 13.37 -4.18
C VAL A 157 -5.93 14.41 -3.81
N GLN A 158 -6.32 15.59 -3.31
CA GLN A 158 -5.36 16.63 -2.92
C GLN A 158 -4.43 16.16 -1.79
N TYR A 159 -4.97 15.45 -0.81
CA TYR A 159 -4.15 14.85 0.26
C TYR A 159 -3.12 13.85 -0.29
N LEU A 160 -3.54 12.99 -1.22
CA LEU A 160 -2.66 12.01 -1.85
C LEU A 160 -1.58 12.67 -2.72
N LYS A 161 -1.94 13.75 -3.42
CA LYS A 161 -0.98 14.53 -4.21
C LYS A 161 0.16 15.06 -3.36
N LEU A 162 -0.14 15.63 -2.19
CA LEU A 162 0.89 16.11 -1.26
C LEU A 162 1.82 14.98 -0.79
N ALA A 163 1.31 13.75 -0.63
CA ALA A 163 2.15 12.60 -0.28
C ALA A 163 3.07 12.18 -1.43
N VAL A 164 2.59 12.25 -2.69
CA VAL A 164 3.40 11.95 -3.88
C VAL A 164 4.51 12.99 -4.07
N ASP A 165 4.18 14.27 -3.88
CA ASP A 165 5.13 15.39 -4.10
C ASP A 165 6.20 15.48 -3.00
N LYS A 166 5.99 14.85 -1.85
CA LYS A 166 6.94 14.86 -0.73
C LYS A 166 8.12 13.94 -1.03
N GLU A 167 9.34 14.47 -1.03
CA GLU A 167 10.56 13.67 -1.16
C GLU A 167 10.66 12.64 -0.03
N LEU A 168 11.14 11.45 -0.36
CA LEU A 168 11.38 10.40 0.63
C LEU A 168 12.70 10.65 1.35
N TRP A 169 13.74 10.96 0.57
CA TRP A 169 15.08 11.30 1.06
C TRP A 169 15.55 12.62 0.45
N LYS A 170 16.31 13.38 1.22
CA LYS A 170 16.98 14.62 0.78
C LYS A 170 18.42 14.35 0.36
#